data_9812273cd191d87a5bd50697a7c3656f
#
_entry.id   9812273cd191d87a5bd50697a7c3656f
#
_cell.length_a   1.000
_cell.length_b   1.000
_cell.length_c   1.000
_cell.angle_alpha   90.00
_cell.angle_beta   90.00
_cell.angle_gamma   90.00
#
_symmetry.space_group_name_H-M   'P 1'
#
loop_
_entity.id
_entity.type
_entity.pdbx_description
1 polymer ?
#
loop_
_entity_poly.entity_id
_entity_poly.type
_entity_poly.pdbx_seq_one_letter_code
_entity_poly.pdbx_strand_id
1 'polypeptide(L)'
;MNTAAFIRQNTSVMSPPLVPEIKLYLAHEAVPLWQKTEDELGEMGLPPPFWAFAWAGGQALARYVLDNPGLVKSRTVLDLATGSGLVAIAAAKSGSSHVTAADIDGFAIAAAQLNTELNQVVVDIKLKDLFNARPQAFDIILVGDLFYEKAVAERCLAWLRRAEGATVLIGDPGRSYLPQDQLEKLAEYSVPVTRDLEDAEIKRSAVWKLKA
;
A
#
# COMPACT_ATOMS: atom_id res chain seq x y z
N MET A 1 -4.92 -2.78 24.23
CA MET A 1 -6.09 -2.45 23.36
C MET A 1 -6.23 -3.57 22.33
N ASN A 2 -7.46 -4.01 22.02
CA ASN A 2 -7.66 -4.98 20.92
C ASN A 2 -7.69 -4.21 19.58
N THR A 3 -6.58 -4.25 18.83
CA THR A 3 -6.39 -3.48 17.60
C THR A 3 -7.46 -3.77 16.55
N ALA A 4 -7.88 -5.04 16.39
CA ALA A 4 -8.93 -5.40 15.45
C ALA A 4 -10.31 -4.82 15.84
N ALA A 5 -10.63 -4.79 17.12
CA ALA A 5 -11.86 -4.15 17.61
C ALA A 5 -11.81 -2.63 17.38
N PHE A 6 -10.68 -1.99 17.63
CA PHE A 6 -10.48 -0.57 17.38
C PHE A 6 -10.69 -0.22 15.89
N ILE A 7 -10.08 -1.00 14.98
CA ILE A 7 -10.24 -0.79 13.53
C ILE A 7 -11.72 -0.89 13.15
N ARG A 8 -12.42 -1.96 13.56
CA ARG A 8 -13.86 -2.13 13.23
C ARG A 8 -14.76 -1.04 13.79
N GLN A 9 -14.42 -0.45 14.94
CA GLN A 9 -15.20 0.63 15.55
C GLN A 9 -14.97 2.00 14.91
N ASN A 10 -13.79 2.22 14.31
CA ASN A 10 -13.39 3.52 13.77
C ASN A 10 -13.33 3.55 12.23
N THR A 11 -13.74 2.49 11.58
CA THR A 11 -13.77 2.38 10.11
C THR A 11 -15.08 1.79 9.63
N SER A 12 -15.34 1.89 8.32
CA SER A 12 -16.45 1.23 7.65
C SER A 12 -15.95 0.39 6.49
N VAL A 13 -16.70 -0.64 6.11
CA VAL A 13 -16.39 -1.42 4.92
C VAL A 13 -16.74 -0.60 3.69
N MET A 14 -15.72 -0.23 2.92
CA MET A 14 -15.85 0.55 1.69
C MET A 14 -15.02 -0.09 0.57
N SER A 15 -15.37 0.24 -0.67
CA SER A 15 -14.52 -0.08 -1.83
C SER A 15 -13.81 1.17 -2.32
N PRO A 16 -12.50 1.12 -2.56
CA PRO A 16 -11.79 2.24 -3.17
C PRO A 16 -12.36 2.55 -4.56
N PRO A 17 -12.54 3.83 -4.93
CA PRO A 17 -13.23 4.20 -6.17
C PRO A 17 -12.63 3.58 -7.43
N LEU A 18 -11.31 3.47 -7.51
CA LEU A 18 -10.64 2.90 -8.68
C LEU A 18 -10.62 1.36 -8.67
N VAL A 19 -10.88 0.73 -7.51
CA VAL A 19 -10.77 -0.72 -7.31
C VAL A 19 -12.01 -1.27 -6.61
N PRO A 20 -13.21 -1.16 -7.22
CA PRO A 20 -14.48 -1.53 -6.59
C PRO A 20 -14.60 -3.03 -6.29
N GLU A 21 -13.74 -3.86 -6.86
CA GLU A 21 -13.69 -5.32 -6.63
C GLU A 21 -13.10 -5.70 -5.26
N ILE A 22 -12.46 -4.74 -4.57
CA ILE A 22 -11.84 -4.94 -3.27
C ILE A 22 -12.59 -4.16 -2.20
N LYS A 23 -12.89 -4.82 -1.09
CA LYS A 23 -13.52 -4.20 0.09
C LYS A 23 -12.49 -4.06 1.20
N LEU A 24 -12.45 -2.89 1.83
CA LEU A 24 -11.52 -2.57 2.91
C LEU A 24 -12.23 -1.92 4.08
N TYR A 25 -11.73 -2.12 5.29
CA TYR A 25 -12.04 -1.29 6.44
C TYR A 25 -11.28 0.02 6.29
N LEU A 26 -12.00 1.10 5.92
CA LEU A 26 -11.45 2.43 5.68
C LEU A 26 -12.14 3.47 6.57
N ALA A 27 -11.41 4.51 6.94
CA ALA A 27 -11.95 5.65 7.62
C ALA A 27 -12.70 6.56 6.63
N HIS A 28 -13.77 7.21 7.10
CA HIS A 28 -14.44 8.29 6.37
C HIS A 28 -13.61 9.58 6.46
N GLU A 29 -13.78 10.48 5.48
CA GLU A 29 -13.00 11.71 5.31
C GLU A 29 -13.01 12.65 6.51
N ALA A 30 -14.18 12.87 7.09
CA ALA A 30 -14.41 13.82 8.19
C ALA A 30 -14.06 13.24 9.57
N VAL A 31 -13.08 12.32 9.64
CA VAL A 31 -13.01 11.51 10.84
C VAL A 31 -12.19 12.11 11.93
N PRO A 32 -12.77 12.07 13.14
CA PRO A 32 -12.05 12.17 14.39
C PRO A 32 -10.80 11.29 14.51
N LEU A 33 -10.64 10.27 13.64
CA LEU A 33 -9.50 9.36 13.70
C LEU A 33 -8.17 10.07 13.39
N TRP A 34 -8.14 10.94 12.37
CA TRP A 34 -6.93 11.73 12.07
C TRP A 34 -6.66 12.76 13.17
N GLN A 35 -7.71 13.43 13.66
CA GLN A 35 -7.60 14.38 14.78
C GLN A 35 -7.32 13.69 16.12
N LYS A 36 -7.96 12.55 16.39
CA LYS A 36 -7.65 11.71 17.56
C LYS A 36 -6.23 11.14 17.50
N THR A 37 -5.73 10.86 16.31
CA THR A 37 -4.39 10.28 16.16
C THR A 37 -3.28 11.32 16.29
N GLU A 38 -3.49 12.59 16.00
CA GLU A 38 -2.51 13.64 16.33
C GLU A 38 -2.44 13.88 17.84
N ASP A 39 -3.58 13.90 18.51
CA ASP A 39 -3.64 14.20 19.97
C ASP A 39 -3.40 12.92 20.82
N GLU A 40 -4.12 11.81 20.55
CA GLU A 40 -4.05 10.60 21.39
C GLU A 40 -2.92 9.64 20.96
N LEU A 41 -2.58 9.55 19.67
CA LEU A 41 -1.48 8.72 19.18
C LEU A 41 -0.14 9.44 19.31
N GLY A 42 -0.10 10.77 19.18
CA GLY A 42 1.08 11.59 19.45
C GLY A 42 1.54 11.46 20.88
N GLU A 43 0.60 11.46 21.86
CA GLU A 43 0.89 11.19 23.27
C GLU A 43 1.35 9.74 23.52
N MET A 44 0.90 8.76 22.68
CA MET A 44 1.29 7.36 22.77
C MET A 44 2.48 7.00 21.87
N GLY A 45 3.01 7.95 21.07
CA GLY A 45 4.10 7.72 20.14
C GLY A 45 3.75 6.78 18.97
N LEU A 46 2.47 6.69 18.58
CA LEU A 46 2.00 5.88 17.47
C LEU A 46 2.07 6.66 16.14
N PRO A 47 2.36 5.99 15.03
CA PRO A 47 2.41 6.65 13.72
C PRO A 47 1.01 7.09 13.25
N PRO A 48 0.92 8.07 12.33
CA PRO A 48 -0.33 8.46 11.70
C PRO A 48 -1.05 7.25 11.07
N PRO A 49 -2.41 7.22 11.04
CA PRO A 49 -3.19 6.05 10.62
C PRO A 49 -3.22 5.87 9.10
N PHE A 50 -2.06 5.79 8.45
CA PHE A 50 -1.96 5.62 6.99
C PHE A 50 -2.69 4.37 6.48
N TRP A 51 -2.80 3.33 7.31
CA TRP A 51 -3.51 2.09 7.03
C TRP A 51 -5.02 2.26 6.84
N ALA A 52 -5.59 3.34 7.38
CA ALA A 52 -7.03 3.58 7.34
C ALA A 52 -7.53 4.18 6.01
N PHE A 53 -6.64 4.39 5.04
CA PHE A 53 -6.97 5.06 3.79
C PHE A 53 -6.46 4.28 2.57
N ALA A 54 -7.22 4.36 1.47
CA ALA A 54 -6.81 3.82 0.18
C ALA A 54 -6.12 4.93 -0.64
N TRP A 55 -4.83 5.12 -0.42
CA TRP A 55 -4.03 6.17 -1.05
C TRP A 55 -3.99 6.03 -2.57
N ALA A 56 -3.88 7.16 -3.27
CA ALA A 56 -3.98 7.22 -4.73
C ALA A 56 -2.96 6.34 -5.45
N GLY A 57 -1.71 6.30 -4.97
CA GLY A 57 -0.67 5.43 -5.53
C GLY A 57 -0.99 3.95 -5.36
N GLY A 58 -1.48 3.56 -4.18
CA GLY A 58 -1.93 2.19 -3.90
C GLY A 58 -3.11 1.78 -4.77
N GLN A 59 -4.11 2.66 -4.97
CA GLN A 59 -5.25 2.37 -5.85
C GLN A 59 -4.82 2.19 -7.31
N ALA A 60 -3.95 3.07 -7.83
CA ALA A 60 -3.44 2.97 -9.20
C ALA A 60 -2.67 1.66 -9.42
N LEU A 61 -1.80 1.29 -8.47
CA LEU A 61 -1.03 0.05 -8.55
C LEU A 61 -1.93 -1.19 -8.46
N ALA A 62 -2.90 -1.20 -7.55
CA ALA A 62 -3.85 -2.30 -7.42
C ALA A 62 -4.69 -2.46 -8.69
N ARG A 63 -5.18 -1.36 -9.28
CA ARG A 63 -5.89 -1.38 -10.57
C ARG A 63 -5.02 -1.96 -11.68
N TYR A 64 -3.78 -1.49 -11.78
CA TYR A 64 -2.85 -1.97 -12.80
C TYR A 64 -2.59 -3.47 -12.68
N VAL A 65 -2.42 -3.99 -11.47
CA VAL A 65 -2.23 -5.43 -11.22
C VAL A 65 -3.47 -6.24 -11.61
N LEU A 66 -4.67 -5.76 -11.27
CA LEU A 66 -5.93 -6.43 -11.62
C LEU A 66 -6.17 -6.44 -13.15
N ASP A 67 -5.82 -5.36 -13.84
CA ASP A 67 -5.96 -5.25 -15.30
C ASP A 67 -4.90 -6.08 -16.05
N ASN A 68 -3.77 -6.37 -15.40
CA ASN A 68 -2.64 -7.09 -15.98
C ASN A 68 -2.27 -8.33 -15.14
N PRO A 69 -3.18 -9.29 -14.93
CA PRO A 69 -2.94 -10.42 -14.00
C PRO A 69 -1.74 -11.28 -14.39
N GLY A 70 -1.36 -11.31 -15.66
CA GLY A 70 -0.18 -12.01 -16.15
C GLY A 70 1.14 -11.54 -15.51
N LEU A 71 1.18 -10.33 -14.94
CA LEU A 71 2.35 -9.81 -14.25
C LEU A 71 2.66 -10.57 -12.96
N VAL A 72 1.64 -10.98 -12.24
CA VAL A 72 1.75 -11.59 -10.90
C VAL A 72 1.31 -13.05 -10.86
N LYS A 73 0.61 -13.54 -11.89
CA LYS A 73 0.09 -14.90 -11.93
C LYS A 73 1.20 -15.94 -11.77
N SER A 74 1.01 -16.86 -10.83
CA SER A 74 1.96 -17.92 -10.48
C SER A 74 3.33 -17.43 -10.02
N ARG A 75 3.44 -16.17 -9.59
CA ARG A 75 4.67 -15.55 -9.09
C ARG A 75 4.60 -15.30 -7.58
N THR A 76 5.78 -15.19 -6.97
CA THR A 76 5.93 -14.74 -5.58
C THR A 76 5.95 -13.21 -5.54
N VAL A 77 5.10 -12.62 -4.72
CA VAL A 77 4.88 -11.16 -4.66
C VAL A 77 5.13 -10.64 -3.26
N LEU A 78 5.83 -9.53 -3.15
CA LEU A 78 5.92 -8.71 -1.94
C LEU A 78 5.13 -7.42 -2.13
N ASP A 79 4.23 -7.12 -1.21
CA ASP A 79 3.64 -5.79 -1.03
C ASP A 79 4.38 -5.11 0.14
N LEU A 80 5.18 -4.11 -0.18
CA LEU A 80 6.09 -3.41 0.74
C LEU A 80 5.44 -2.14 1.28
N ALA A 81 5.39 -2.00 2.60
CA ALA A 81 4.61 -0.98 3.32
C ALA A 81 3.12 -1.06 2.94
N THR A 82 2.53 -2.22 3.23
CA THR A 82 1.22 -2.64 2.71
C THR A 82 0.05 -1.79 3.17
N GLY A 83 0.17 -1.09 4.31
CA GLY A 83 -0.88 -0.27 4.89
C GLY A 83 -2.19 -1.04 5.06
N SER A 84 -3.22 -0.70 4.28
CA SER A 84 -4.52 -1.38 4.29
C SER A 84 -4.52 -2.80 3.70
N GLY A 85 -3.44 -3.24 3.05
CA GLY A 85 -3.39 -4.51 2.33
C GLY A 85 -3.97 -4.47 0.91
N LEU A 86 -4.35 -3.29 0.40
CA LEU A 86 -5.01 -3.14 -0.89
C LEU A 86 -4.26 -3.80 -2.04
N VAL A 87 -2.96 -3.52 -2.15
CA VAL A 87 -2.13 -4.01 -3.27
C VAL A 87 -1.85 -5.50 -3.13
N ALA A 88 -1.61 -6.00 -1.91
CA ALA A 88 -1.48 -7.43 -1.63
C ALA A 88 -2.74 -8.21 -2.01
N ILE A 89 -3.94 -7.68 -1.67
CA ILE A 89 -5.22 -8.28 -2.02
C ILE A 89 -5.40 -8.32 -3.55
N ALA A 90 -5.05 -7.24 -4.26
CA ALA A 90 -5.09 -7.20 -5.72
C ALA A 90 -4.18 -8.26 -6.33
N ALA A 91 -2.96 -8.43 -5.84
CA ALA A 91 -2.03 -9.45 -6.29
C ALA A 91 -2.55 -10.88 -6.04
N ALA A 92 -3.12 -11.14 -4.86
CA ALA A 92 -3.69 -12.43 -4.52
C ALA A 92 -4.89 -12.78 -5.42
N LYS A 93 -5.82 -11.81 -5.65
CA LYS A 93 -6.95 -11.96 -6.55
C LYS A 93 -6.52 -12.19 -8.02
N SER A 94 -5.35 -11.68 -8.40
CA SER A 94 -4.77 -11.84 -9.75
C SER A 94 -4.01 -13.16 -9.95
N GLY A 95 -4.04 -14.06 -8.95
CA GLY A 95 -3.53 -15.43 -9.07
C GLY A 95 -2.05 -15.59 -8.79
N SER A 96 -1.46 -14.73 -7.96
CA SER A 96 -0.10 -14.93 -7.43
C SER A 96 0.01 -16.28 -6.71
N SER A 97 1.15 -16.95 -6.83
CA SER A 97 1.39 -18.22 -6.13
C SER A 97 1.58 -18.02 -4.63
N HIS A 98 2.17 -16.92 -4.24
CA HIS A 98 2.37 -16.51 -2.85
C HIS A 98 2.46 -14.99 -2.77
N VAL A 99 1.76 -14.39 -1.80
CA VAL A 99 1.82 -12.96 -1.51
C VAL A 99 2.28 -12.77 -0.08
N THR A 100 3.34 -11.98 0.08
CA THR A 100 3.78 -11.47 1.39
C THR A 100 3.44 -9.98 1.46
N ALA A 101 2.78 -9.56 2.52
CA ALA A 101 2.50 -8.16 2.84
C ALA A 101 3.31 -7.77 4.08
N ALA A 102 4.11 -6.72 4.01
CA ALA A 102 4.95 -6.30 5.12
C ALA A 102 4.73 -4.83 5.48
N ASP A 103 4.68 -4.56 6.77
CA ASP A 103 4.62 -3.20 7.30
C ASP A 103 5.36 -3.13 8.65
N ILE A 104 5.72 -1.91 9.06
CA ILE A 104 6.32 -1.63 10.38
C ILE A 104 5.28 -1.26 11.42
N ASP A 105 4.06 -0.92 10.99
CA ASP A 105 2.96 -0.51 11.85
C ASP A 105 2.06 -1.70 12.21
N GLY A 106 1.92 -1.98 13.51
CA GLY A 106 1.05 -3.04 14.01
C GLY A 106 -0.44 -2.85 13.68
N PHE A 107 -0.90 -1.59 13.52
CA PHE A 107 -2.26 -1.31 13.05
C PHE A 107 -2.43 -1.63 11.57
N ALA A 108 -1.44 -1.33 10.72
CA ALA A 108 -1.43 -1.72 9.32
C ALA A 108 -1.52 -3.24 9.17
N ILE A 109 -0.76 -3.99 9.97
CA ILE A 109 -0.83 -5.46 10.00
C ILE A 109 -2.23 -5.96 10.37
N ALA A 110 -2.84 -5.40 11.41
CA ALA A 110 -4.19 -5.78 11.83
C ALA A 110 -5.24 -5.41 10.77
N ALA A 111 -5.11 -4.24 10.14
CA ALA A 111 -5.98 -3.81 9.05
C ALA A 111 -5.86 -4.72 7.83
N ALA A 112 -4.63 -5.04 7.41
CA ALA A 112 -4.36 -5.97 6.30
C ALA A 112 -4.94 -7.36 6.59
N GLN A 113 -4.84 -7.88 7.82
CA GLN A 113 -5.47 -9.15 8.21
C GLN A 113 -6.98 -9.12 8.05
N LEU A 114 -7.65 -8.11 8.62
CA LEU A 114 -9.10 -7.94 8.49
C LEU A 114 -9.53 -7.80 7.03
N ASN A 115 -8.78 -7.07 6.24
CA ASN A 115 -9.09 -6.82 4.84
C ASN A 115 -8.87 -8.05 3.95
N THR A 116 -7.85 -8.87 4.21
CA THR A 116 -7.62 -10.13 3.49
C THR A 116 -8.72 -11.15 3.81
N GLU A 117 -9.15 -11.25 5.09
CA GLU A 117 -10.30 -12.07 5.49
C GLU A 117 -11.58 -11.61 4.78
N LEU A 118 -11.87 -10.30 4.76
CA LEU A 118 -13.03 -9.70 4.11
C LEU A 118 -13.09 -10.00 2.61
N ASN A 119 -11.94 -10.09 1.96
CA ASN A 119 -11.79 -10.39 0.52
C ASN A 119 -11.58 -11.88 0.22
N GLN A 120 -11.55 -12.74 1.24
CA GLN A 120 -11.37 -14.20 1.12
C GLN A 120 -10.09 -14.58 0.35
N VAL A 121 -9.00 -13.89 0.60
CA VAL A 121 -7.69 -14.16 0.03
C VAL A 121 -6.67 -14.56 1.10
N VAL A 122 -5.66 -15.32 0.69
CA VAL A 122 -4.56 -15.74 1.56
C VAL A 122 -3.34 -14.87 1.28
N VAL A 123 -2.83 -14.20 2.32
CA VAL A 123 -1.64 -13.35 2.27
C VAL A 123 -0.81 -13.62 3.54
N ASP A 124 0.49 -13.79 3.37
CA ASP A 124 1.44 -13.92 4.49
C ASP A 124 1.80 -12.53 5.01
N ILE A 125 1.23 -12.14 6.16
CA ILE A 125 1.35 -10.78 6.70
C ILE A 125 2.46 -10.72 7.75
N LYS A 126 3.39 -9.76 7.60
CA LYS A 126 4.60 -9.62 8.42
C LYS A 126 4.72 -8.23 9.05
N LEU A 127 4.75 -8.18 10.38
CA LEU A 127 5.19 -6.98 11.11
C LEU A 127 6.72 -6.94 11.10
N LYS A 128 7.31 -6.19 10.16
CA LYS A 128 8.77 -6.18 10.00
C LYS A 128 9.26 -4.96 9.21
N ASP A 129 10.31 -4.30 9.70
CA ASP A 129 11.11 -3.36 8.90
C ASP A 129 12.03 -4.17 7.97
N LEU A 130 11.65 -4.28 6.70
CA LEU A 130 12.43 -5.01 5.71
C LEU A 130 13.70 -4.26 5.28
N PHE A 131 13.76 -2.93 5.43
CA PHE A 131 14.94 -2.15 5.04
C PHE A 131 16.18 -2.49 5.86
N ASN A 132 16.01 -3.07 7.04
CA ASN A 132 17.09 -3.53 7.90
C ASN A 132 17.62 -4.92 7.53
N ALA A 133 16.99 -5.60 6.56
CA ALA A 133 17.37 -6.94 6.13
C ALA A 133 17.79 -6.95 4.65
N ARG A 134 18.49 -8.02 4.26
CA ARG A 134 18.73 -8.28 2.84
C ARG A 134 17.40 -8.64 2.17
N PRO A 135 17.09 -8.13 0.96
CA PRO A 135 15.90 -8.57 0.23
C PRO A 135 15.88 -10.08 0.06
N GLN A 136 14.73 -10.69 0.34
CA GLN A 136 14.47 -12.07 -0.02
C GLN A 136 14.16 -12.17 -1.52
N ALA A 137 14.28 -13.34 -2.10
CA ALA A 137 13.93 -13.56 -3.51
C ALA A 137 12.41 -13.50 -3.69
N PHE A 138 11.93 -12.44 -4.34
CA PHE A 138 10.58 -12.31 -4.86
C PHE A 138 10.65 -12.10 -6.37
N ASP A 139 9.66 -12.60 -7.10
CA ASP A 139 9.55 -12.31 -8.53
C ASP A 139 9.10 -10.86 -8.77
N ILE A 140 8.18 -10.39 -7.93
CA ILE A 140 7.58 -9.06 -8.01
C ILE A 140 7.62 -8.36 -6.66
N ILE A 141 7.98 -7.09 -6.65
CA ILE A 141 7.86 -6.21 -5.49
C ILE A 141 6.94 -5.04 -5.88
N LEU A 142 5.91 -4.83 -5.07
CA LEU A 142 4.90 -3.78 -5.22
C LEU A 142 5.08 -2.75 -4.12
N VAL A 143 5.07 -1.46 -4.48
CA VAL A 143 5.24 -0.34 -3.54
C VAL A 143 4.17 0.71 -3.84
N GLY A 144 3.23 0.90 -2.94
CA GLY A 144 2.13 1.87 -3.07
C GLY A 144 2.37 3.11 -2.21
N ASP A 145 2.50 4.30 -2.84
CA ASP A 145 2.46 5.62 -2.18
C ASP A 145 3.50 5.84 -1.06
N LEU A 146 4.74 5.36 -1.22
CA LEU A 146 5.75 5.38 -0.14
C LEU A 146 6.75 6.54 -0.23
N PHE A 147 6.77 7.33 -1.32
CA PHE A 147 7.81 8.33 -1.59
C PHE A 147 7.46 9.74 -1.08
N TYR A 148 6.71 9.84 0.02
CA TYR A 148 6.26 11.12 0.63
C TYR A 148 7.26 11.71 1.64
N GLU A 149 8.14 10.90 2.22
CA GLU A 149 9.16 11.33 3.19
C GLU A 149 10.57 10.97 2.70
N LYS A 150 11.52 11.92 2.76
CA LYS A 150 12.87 11.77 2.19
C LYS A 150 13.63 10.57 2.75
N ALA A 151 13.69 10.43 4.07
CA ALA A 151 14.45 9.36 4.71
C ALA A 151 13.89 7.97 4.36
N VAL A 152 12.56 7.83 4.30
CA VAL A 152 11.89 6.59 3.92
C VAL A 152 12.13 6.27 2.45
N ALA A 153 12.00 7.27 1.57
CA ALA A 153 12.22 7.14 0.12
C ALA A 153 13.65 6.69 -0.21
N GLU A 154 14.66 7.32 0.41
CA GLU A 154 16.07 6.96 0.23
C GLU A 154 16.37 5.52 0.69
N ARG A 155 15.87 5.11 1.87
CA ARG A 155 16.03 3.75 2.40
C ARG A 155 15.31 2.73 1.51
N CYS A 156 14.08 3.03 1.07
CA CYS A 156 13.31 2.19 0.17
C CYS A 156 14.07 1.95 -1.14
N LEU A 157 14.49 3.03 -1.82
CA LEU A 157 15.21 2.91 -3.09
C LEU A 157 16.52 2.12 -2.96
N ALA A 158 17.30 2.39 -1.90
CA ALA A 158 18.53 1.66 -1.63
C ALA A 158 18.28 0.16 -1.39
N TRP A 159 17.17 -0.18 -0.74
CA TRP A 159 16.77 -1.57 -0.51
C TRP A 159 16.28 -2.24 -1.79
N LEU A 160 15.43 -1.56 -2.58
CA LEU A 160 14.89 -2.07 -3.85
C LEU A 160 15.99 -2.39 -4.85
N ARG A 161 17.05 -1.58 -4.92
CA ARG A 161 18.21 -1.82 -5.79
C ARG A 161 19.01 -3.08 -5.45
N ARG A 162 18.85 -3.59 -4.22
CA ARG A 162 19.47 -4.83 -3.77
C ARG A 162 18.59 -6.06 -4.00
N ALA A 163 17.36 -5.87 -4.47
CA ALA A 163 16.42 -6.94 -4.78
C ALA A 163 16.67 -7.49 -6.19
N GLU A 164 17.81 -8.18 -6.34
CA GLU A 164 18.25 -8.74 -7.62
C GLU A 164 17.21 -9.71 -8.20
N GLY A 165 16.92 -9.57 -9.49
CA GLY A 165 15.99 -10.45 -10.22
C GLY A 165 14.51 -10.12 -10.05
N ALA A 166 14.14 -9.26 -9.10
CA ALA A 166 12.75 -8.85 -8.91
C ALA A 166 12.33 -7.77 -9.92
N THR A 167 11.11 -7.88 -10.44
CA THR A 167 10.46 -6.73 -11.09
C THR A 167 9.81 -5.86 -10.02
N VAL A 168 10.23 -4.59 -9.94
CA VAL A 168 9.70 -3.61 -8.98
C VAL A 168 8.69 -2.71 -9.67
N LEU A 169 7.46 -2.66 -9.14
CA LEU A 169 6.40 -1.76 -9.59
C LEU A 169 6.02 -0.79 -8.46
N ILE A 170 5.92 0.49 -8.80
CA ILE A 170 5.63 1.58 -7.87
C ILE A 170 4.39 2.30 -8.33
N GLY A 171 3.39 2.43 -7.46
CA GLY A 171 2.23 3.30 -7.66
C GLY A 171 2.41 4.60 -6.89
N ASP A 172 2.39 5.75 -7.58
CA ASP A 172 2.70 7.02 -6.94
C ASP A 172 1.99 8.20 -7.63
N PRO A 173 1.39 9.13 -6.88
CA PRO A 173 0.72 10.32 -7.42
C PRO A 173 1.68 11.49 -7.71
N GLY A 174 2.97 11.27 -7.74
CA GLY A 174 3.99 12.30 -7.93
C GLY A 174 4.46 12.91 -6.61
N ARG A 175 4.70 12.06 -5.60
CA ARG A 175 5.25 12.49 -4.32
C ARG A 175 6.64 13.13 -4.49
N SER A 176 6.99 14.02 -3.57
CA SER A 176 8.18 14.88 -3.68
C SER A 176 9.51 14.14 -3.82
N TYR A 177 9.58 12.91 -3.32
CA TYR A 177 10.83 12.11 -3.31
C TYR A 177 10.79 10.91 -4.26
N LEU A 178 9.80 10.85 -5.18
CA LEU A 178 9.75 9.83 -6.22
C LEU A 178 10.94 10.00 -7.19
N PRO A 179 11.82 9.00 -7.38
CA PRO A 179 13.01 9.10 -8.22
C PRO A 179 12.67 8.89 -9.71
N GLN A 180 11.93 9.82 -10.30
CA GLN A 180 11.35 9.69 -11.65
C GLN A 180 12.39 9.41 -12.74
N ASP A 181 13.61 9.93 -12.61
CA ASP A 181 14.73 9.70 -13.53
C ASP A 181 15.15 8.22 -13.61
N GLN A 182 14.89 7.46 -12.53
CA GLN A 182 15.23 6.05 -12.41
C GLN A 182 14.06 5.11 -12.73
N LEU A 183 12.93 5.67 -13.15
CA LEU A 183 11.69 4.95 -13.37
C LEU A 183 11.25 5.01 -14.83
N GLU A 184 10.59 3.95 -15.28
CA GLU A 184 9.85 3.86 -16.53
C GLU A 184 8.35 3.93 -16.21
N LYS A 185 7.64 4.88 -16.82
CA LYS A 185 6.20 5.02 -16.65
C LYS A 185 5.47 3.98 -17.46
N LEU A 186 4.63 3.17 -16.82
CA LEU A 186 3.87 2.09 -17.47
C LEU A 186 2.41 2.49 -17.72
N ALA A 187 1.79 3.19 -16.77
CA ALA A 187 0.38 3.59 -16.85
C ALA A 187 0.12 4.86 -16.03
N GLU A 188 -1.02 5.50 -16.27
CA GLU A 188 -1.51 6.61 -15.46
C GLU A 188 -3.01 6.49 -15.28
N TYR A 189 -3.49 6.79 -14.07
CA TYR A 189 -4.90 6.74 -13.69
C TYR A 189 -5.33 8.06 -13.05
N SER A 190 -6.58 8.46 -13.32
CA SER A 190 -7.26 9.50 -12.56
C SER A 190 -7.97 8.87 -11.39
N VAL A 191 -7.43 9.04 -10.20
CA VAL A 191 -7.94 8.42 -8.97
C VAL A 191 -8.86 9.40 -8.25
N PRO A 192 -10.15 9.12 -8.11
CA PRO A 192 -11.01 9.89 -7.23
C PRO A 192 -10.52 9.77 -5.79
N VAL A 193 -10.31 10.89 -5.16
CA VAL A 193 -9.85 11.01 -3.78
C VAL A 193 -10.64 12.10 -3.08
N THR A 194 -10.44 12.23 -1.80
CA THR A 194 -11.14 13.22 -1.02
C THR A 194 -10.22 14.37 -0.67
N ARG A 195 -10.75 15.58 -0.62
CA ARG A 195 -9.94 16.78 -0.35
C ARG A 195 -9.30 16.77 1.03
N ASP A 196 -9.88 16.02 1.96
CA ASP A 196 -9.34 15.91 3.33
C ASP A 196 -8.07 15.04 3.40
N LEU A 197 -7.87 14.14 2.40
CA LEU A 197 -6.70 13.27 2.33
C LEU A 197 -5.65 13.73 1.31
N GLU A 198 -6.12 14.38 0.26
CA GLU A 198 -5.28 14.86 -0.83
C GLU A 198 -5.71 16.29 -1.18
N ASP A 199 -4.83 17.06 -1.77
CA ASP A 199 -5.06 18.47 -2.15
C ASP A 199 -6.03 18.67 -3.35
N ALA A 200 -6.69 17.60 -3.81
CA ALA A 200 -7.57 17.59 -4.98
C ALA A 200 -8.68 16.53 -4.85
N GLU A 201 -9.74 16.62 -5.64
CA GLU A 201 -10.81 15.61 -5.75
C GLU A 201 -10.44 14.46 -6.71
N ILE A 202 -9.53 14.72 -7.63
CA ILE A 202 -8.97 13.74 -8.55
C ILE A 202 -7.45 13.87 -8.52
N LYS A 203 -6.77 12.79 -8.14
CA LYS A 203 -5.31 12.71 -8.14
C LYS A 203 -4.84 11.90 -9.35
N ARG A 204 -3.97 12.49 -10.18
CA ARG A 204 -3.27 11.69 -11.19
C ARG A 204 -2.24 10.84 -10.49
N SER A 205 -2.33 9.54 -10.70
CA SER A 205 -1.39 8.58 -10.11
C SER A 205 -0.86 7.66 -11.19
N ALA A 206 0.46 7.51 -11.23
CA ALA A 206 1.11 6.69 -12.24
C ALA A 206 1.65 5.39 -11.64
N VAL A 207 1.72 4.37 -12.49
CA VAL A 207 2.43 3.14 -12.20
C VAL A 207 3.76 3.16 -12.93
N TRP A 208 4.80 2.89 -12.19
CA TRP A 208 6.19 2.94 -12.64
C TRP A 208 6.87 1.60 -12.45
N LYS A 209 7.84 1.31 -13.30
CA LYS A 209 8.78 0.21 -13.14
C LYS A 209 10.16 0.78 -12.82
N LEU A 210 10.83 0.24 -11.81
CA LEU A 210 12.22 0.57 -11.52
C LEU A 210 13.10 0.07 -12.66
N LYS A 211 13.93 0.95 -13.21
CA LYS A 211 14.91 0.59 -14.25
C LYS A 211 16.02 -0.27 -13.64
N ALA A 212 16.50 -1.24 -14.41
CA ALA A 212 17.63 -2.09 -14.03
C ALA A 212 18.94 -1.30 -13.86
#